data_b49ec768bbadeff3198e5a41a31f490f
#
_entry.id   b49ec768bbadeff3198e5a41a31f490f
#
_cell.length_a   1.000
_cell.length_b   1.000
_cell.length_c   1.000
_cell.angle_alpha   90.00
_cell.angle_beta   90.00
_cell.angle_gamma   90.00
#
_symmetry.space_group_name_H-M   'P 1'
#
loop_
_entity.id
_entity.type
_entity.pdbx_description
1 polymer ?
#
loop_
_entity_poly.entity_id
_entity_poly.type
_entity_poly.pdbx_seq_one_letter_code
_entity_poly.pdbx_strand_id
1 'polypeptide(L)'
;MLTETISLRADENRDDVTLTTYLLDRSIELTGHPRPAVLVCPGGANLACSDREAEPVALFFNSLGNQAFVLRYSVYFSGENEQLARFFGPSEGGSVPIASYKPRAESAYPAPIVDVEKAMLAIGVNADRWNVDTRQVAVCGFSSGGHT
;
A
#
# COMPACT_ATOMS: atom_id res chain seq x y z
N MET A 1 -10.87 3.72 15.33
CA MET A 1 -9.96 3.19 14.29
C MET A 1 -8.56 3.69 14.58
N LEU A 2 -7.57 2.81 14.55
CA LEU A 2 -6.16 3.15 14.76
C LEU A 2 -5.43 3.07 13.43
N THR A 3 -4.64 4.09 13.12
CA THR A 3 -3.81 4.14 11.92
C THR A 3 -2.36 4.41 12.31
N GLU A 4 -1.45 3.67 11.72
CA GLU A 4 0.00 3.92 11.78
C GLU A 4 0.59 3.64 10.40
N THR A 5 1.69 4.29 10.09
CA THR A 5 2.45 4.02 8.87
C THR A 5 3.85 3.58 9.26
N ILE A 6 4.28 2.44 8.75
CA ILE A 6 5.61 1.90 8.95
C ILE A 6 6.38 1.85 7.63
N SER A 7 7.68 2.16 7.67
CA SER A 7 8.58 1.96 6.53
C SER A 7 8.97 0.49 6.44
N LEU A 8 8.87 -0.09 5.25
CA LEU A 8 9.25 -1.49 5.00
C LEU A 8 10.68 -1.65 4.51
N ARG A 9 11.35 -0.55 4.13
CA ARG A 9 12.72 -0.53 3.61
C ARG A 9 13.60 0.55 4.27
N ALA A 10 13.34 0.88 5.53
CA ALA A 10 14.11 1.88 6.26
C ALA A 10 15.60 1.49 6.37
N ASP A 11 15.92 0.20 6.46
CA ASP A 11 17.27 -0.35 6.45
C ASP A 11 18.00 -0.15 5.11
N GLU A 12 17.26 0.10 4.03
CA GLU A 12 17.77 0.39 2.70
C GLU A 12 17.77 1.90 2.38
N ASN A 13 17.51 2.78 3.39
CA ASN A 13 17.28 4.22 3.25
C ASN A 13 16.15 4.56 2.27
N ARG A 14 15.09 3.74 2.27
CA ARG A 14 13.93 3.88 1.41
C ARG A 14 12.66 4.03 2.25
N ASP A 15 12.33 5.28 2.55
CA ASP A 15 11.12 5.62 3.33
C ASP A 15 9.85 5.73 2.46
N ASP A 16 9.99 5.57 1.14
CA ASP A 16 8.90 5.64 0.18
C ASP A 16 8.08 4.33 0.11
N VAL A 17 8.62 3.21 0.56
CA VAL A 17 7.92 1.94 0.65
C VAL A 17 7.32 1.78 2.03
N THR A 18 6.00 1.92 2.11
CA THR A 18 5.30 2.00 3.40
C THR A 18 4.10 1.08 3.47
N LEU A 19 3.81 0.61 4.68
CA LEU A 19 2.57 -0.07 5.03
C LEU A 19 1.79 0.80 6.00
N THR A 20 0.61 1.26 5.58
CA THR A 20 -0.32 1.99 6.44
C THR A 20 -1.41 1.05 6.94
N THR A 21 -1.60 1.03 8.25
CA THR A 21 -2.62 0.20 8.90
C THR A 21 -3.93 0.97 9.06
N TYR A 22 -5.04 0.29 8.91
CA TYR A 22 -6.40 0.75 9.21
C TYR A 22 -7.04 -0.29 10.12
N LEU A 23 -6.89 -0.09 11.42
CA LEU A 23 -7.26 -1.10 12.42
C LEU A 23 -8.56 -0.73 13.12
N LEU A 24 -9.47 -1.67 13.16
CA LEU A 24 -10.68 -1.60 13.98
C LEU A 24 -10.31 -1.85 15.44
N ASP A 25 -10.87 -1.03 16.32
CA ASP A 25 -10.63 -1.17 17.77
C ASP A 25 -11.11 -2.54 18.29
N ARG A 26 -10.41 -3.00 19.31
CA ARG A 26 -10.87 -4.13 20.12
C ARG A 26 -11.99 -3.62 21.04
N SER A 27 -13.24 -3.95 20.73
CA SER A 27 -14.32 -3.71 21.66
C SER A 27 -14.46 -4.86 22.64
N ILE A 28 -15.00 -4.59 23.84
CA ILE A 28 -15.27 -5.63 24.84
C ILE A 28 -16.18 -6.73 24.28
N GLU A 29 -17.12 -6.37 23.42
CA GLU A 29 -18.05 -7.32 22.80
C GLU A 29 -17.40 -8.19 21.72
N LEU A 30 -16.26 -7.75 21.17
CA LEU A 30 -15.54 -8.43 20.08
C LEU A 30 -14.15 -8.90 20.53
N THR A 31 -13.85 -8.84 21.83
CA THR A 31 -12.57 -9.31 22.38
C THR A 31 -12.41 -10.81 22.24
N GLY A 32 -11.19 -11.23 21.87
CA GLY A 32 -10.84 -12.65 21.75
C GLY A 32 -11.00 -13.24 20.36
N HIS A 33 -11.49 -12.46 19.38
CA HIS A 33 -11.60 -12.92 18.01
C HIS A 33 -10.68 -12.07 17.09
N PRO A 34 -9.52 -12.61 16.66
CA PRO A 34 -8.74 -12.00 15.61
C PRO A 34 -9.59 -11.82 14.34
N ARG A 35 -9.35 -10.73 13.61
CA ARG A 35 -10.13 -10.38 12.43
C ARG A 35 -9.44 -10.84 11.16
N PRO A 36 -10.19 -11.19 10.12
CA PRO A 36 -9.64 -11.30 8.79
C PRO A 36 -8.94 -9.99 8.39
N ALA A 37 -7.97 -10.09 7.50
CA ALA A 37 -7.22 -8.92 7.04
C ALA A 37 -7.15 -8.84 5.51
N VAL A 38 -7.04 -7.61 4.99
CA VAL A 38 -6.86 -7.35 3.57
C VAL A 38 -5.68 -6.42 3.37
N LEU A 39 -4.71 -6.86 2.56
CA LEU A 39 -3.63 -6.02 2.04
C LEU A 39 -4.09 -5.41 0.71
N VAL A 40 -4.19 -4.09 0.65
CA VAL A 40 -4.57 -3.34 -0.55
C VAL A 40 -3.30 -2.86 -1.26
N CYS A 41 -3.16 -3.23 -2.53
CA CYS A 41 -2.08 -2.79 -3.41
C CYS A 41 -2.69 -1.89 -4.50
N PRO A 42 -2.59 -0.57 -4.40
CA PRO A 42 -3.15 0.36 -5.37
C PRO A 42 -2.50 0.22 -6.75
N GLY A 43 -3.23 0.55 -7.79
CA GLY A 43 -2.68 0.66 -9.14
C GLY A 43 -2.00 2.01 -9.38
N GLY A 44 -1.57 2.22 -10.61
CA GLY A 44 -0.93 3.47 -11.03
C GLY A 44 0.17 3.24 -12.08
N ALA A 45 0.04 2.16 -12.87
CA ALA A 45 0.92 1.82 -13.98
C ALA A 45 2.41 1.68 -13.58
N ASN A 46 2.71 1.29 -12.34
CA ASN A 46 4.03 1.31 -11.72
C ASN A 46 4.71 2.70 -11.70
N LEU A 47 3.99 3.75 -12.05
CA LEU A 47 4.48 5.13 -11.98
C LEU A 47 4.26 5.73 -10.60
N ALA A 48 3.12 5.41 -9.99
CA ALA A 48 2.70 5.87 -8.67
C ALA A 48 1.74 4.86 -8.03
N CYS A 49 1.37 5.10 -6.77
CA CYS A 49 0.25 4.43 -6.12
C CYS A 49 -0.96 5.35 -6.08
N SER A 50 -2.09 4.94 -6.65
CA SER A 50 -3.32 5.71 -6.72
C SER A 50 -3.98 5.87 -5.34
N ASP A 51 -4.23 7.11 -4.91
CA ASP A 51 -4.90 7.38 -3.62
C ASP A 51 -6.36 6.92 -3.62
N ARG A 52 -7.02 6.92 -4.78
CA ARG A 52 -8.42 6.46 -4.93
C ARG A 52 -8.58 4.97 -4.69
N GLU A 53 -7.52 4.20 -4.90
CA GLU A 53 -7.47 2.74 -4.75
C GLU A 53 -6.74 2.33 -3.45
N ALA A 54 -6.46 3.26 -2.57
CA ALA A 54 -5.76 3.10 -1.30
C ALA A 54 -6.74 3.17 -0.11
N GLU A 55 -6.75 4.32 0.59
CA GLU A 55 -7.56 4.52 1.79
C GLU A 55 -9.06 4.23 1.59
N PRO A 56 -9.74 4.70 0.53
CA PRO A 56 -11.16 4.41 0.35
C PRO A 56 -11.46 2.92 0.28
N VAL A 57 -10.57 2.13 -0.31
CA VAL A 57 -10.71 0.67 -0.37
C VAL A 57 -10.46 0.04 1.00
N ALA A 58 -9.45 0.50 1.73
CA ALA A 58 -9.19 0.04 3.10
C ALA A 58 -10.39 0.29 4.01
N LEU A 59 -10.99 1.48 3.95
CA LEU A 59 -12.18 1.85 4.73
C LEU A 59 -13.40 1.00 4.34
N PHE A 60 -13.55 0.64 3.06
CA PHE A 60 -14.57 -0.28 2.62
C PHE A 60 -14.42 -1.65 3.29
N PHE A 61 -13.23 -2.23 3.30
CA PHE A 61 -12.97 -3.50 3.98
C PHE A 61 -13.14 -3.40 5.50
N ASN A 62 -12.78 -2.27 6.11
CA ASN A 62 -13.06 -2.04 7.52
C ASN A 62 -14.57 -2.07 7.81
N SER A 63 -15.41 -1.50 6.94
CA SER A 63 -16.87 -1.54 7.11
C SER A 63 -17.45 -2.95 7.11
N LEU A 64 -16.73 -3.91 6.54
CA LEU A 64 -17.06 -5.34 6.55
C LEU A 64 -16.46 -6.10 7.75
N GLY A 65 -15.76 -5.40 8.66
CA GLY A 65 -15.20 -5.98 9.87
C GLY A 65 -13.77 -6.51 9.73
N ASN A 66 -13.11 -6.28 8.58
CA ASN A 66 -11.72 -6.70 8.37
C ASN A 66 -10.73 -5.67 8.92
N GLN A 67 -9.54 -6.10 9.33
CA GLN A 67 -8.38 -5.23 9.40
C GLN A 67 -7.91 -4.93 7.97
N ALA A 68 -7.53 -3.69 7.69
CA ALA A 68 -7.07 -3.33 6.35
C ALA A 68 -5.68 -2.67 6.40
N PHE A 69 -4.93 -2.90 5.35
CA PHE A 69 -3.56 -2.43 5.19
C PHE A 69 -3.41 -1.89 3.78
N VAL A 70 -2.73 -0.75 3.63
CA VAL A 70 -2.41 -0.18 2.33
C VAL A 70 -0.90 -0.22 2.13
N LEU A 71 -0.47 -0.88 1.07
CA LEU A 71 0.94 -0.91 0.67
C LEU A 71 1.21 0.19 -0.35
N ARG A 72 2.16 1.06 -0.04
CA ARG A 72 2.84 1.92 -1.01
C ARG A 72 4.13 1.21 -1.40
N TYR A 73 4.11 0.52 -2.53
CA TYR A 73 5.24 -0.27 -3.02
C TYR A 73 6.17 0.55 -3.92
N SER A 74 7.30 -0.03 -4.31
CA SER A 74 8.29 0.60 -5.18
C SER A 74 7.68 0.98 -6.53
N VAL A 75 7.64 2.29 -6.81
CA VAL A 75 7.13 2.87 -8.04
C VAL A 75 8.09 3.93 -8.57
N TYR A 76 7.86 4.36 -9.79
CA TYR A 76 8.74 5.30 -10.48
C TYR A 76 8.84 6.67 -9.78
N PHE A 77 7.71 7.24 -9.35
CA PHE A 77 7.60 8.57 -8.74
C PHE A 77 7.40 8.50 -7.22
N SER A 78 8.13 7.67 -6.53
CA SER A 78 8.04 7.58 -5.08
C SER A 78 8.43 8.91 -4.41
N GLY A 79 7.51 9.46 -3.62
CA GLY A 79 7.76 10.64 -2.81
C GLY A 79 7.82 11.98 -3.54
N GLU A 80 7.61 12.02 -4.86
CA GLU A 80 7.70 13.25 -5.66
C GLU A 80 6.32 13.72 -6.13
N ASN A 81 5.53 14.27 -5.20
CA ASN A 81 4.18 14.78 -5.48
C ASN A 81 4.12 15.83 -6.60
N GLU A 82 5.17 16.66 -6.77
CA GLU A 82 5.22 17.65 -7.87
C GLU A 82 5.33 16.99 -9.24
N GLN A 83 6.09 15.90 -9.37
CA GLN A 83 6.21 15.18 -10.63
C GLN A 83 4.92 14.42 -10.95
N LEU A 84 4.27 13.85 -9.92
CA LEU A 84 2.94 13.26 -10.05
C LEU A 84 1.90 14.27 -10.50
N ALA A 85 1.89 15.47 -9.91
CA ALA A 85 0.98 16.54 -10.31
C ALA A 85 1.21 16.98 -11.76
N ARG A 86 2.45 17.03 -12.24
CA ARG A 86 2.78 17.32 -13.63
C ARG A 86 2.36 16.21 -14.60
N PHE A 87 2.35 14.96 -14.14
CA PHE A 87 1.99 13.80 -14.98
C PHE A 87 0.47 13.58 -15.04
N PHE A 88 -0.24 13.74 -13.92
CA PHE A 88 -1.68 13.47 -13.80
C PHE A 88 -2.54 14.74 -13.65
N GLY A 89 -1.92 15.91 -13.44
CA GLY A 89 -2.62 17.18 -13.29
C GLY A 89 -3.15 17.74 -14.62
N PRO A 90 -4.11 18.69 -14.56
CA PRO A 90 -4.55 19.41 -15.75
C PRO A 90 -3.36 20.18 -16.31
N SER A 91 -2.85 19.74 -17.45
CA SER A 91 -1.69 20.35 -18.09
C SER A 91 -2.11 21.59 -18.89
N GLU A 92 -1.70 22.77 -18.44
CA GLU A 92 -1.75 24.00 -19.26
C GLU A 92 -0.70 24.02 -20.39
N GLY A 93 0.00 22.91 -20.65
CA GLY A 93 1.12 22.89 -21.59
C GLY A 93 1.49 21.57 -22.26
N GLY A 94 0.57 20.59 -22.23
CA GLY A 94 0.84 19.29 -22.86
C GLY A 94 1.52 18.29 -21.93
N SER A 95 1.17 17.02 -22.07
CA SER A 95 1.76 15.92 -21.30
C SER A 95 3.25 15.79 -21.60
N VAL A 96 4.09 15.78 -20.57
CA VAL A 96 5.51 15.44 -20.74
C VAL A 96 5.59 13.95 -21.17
N PRO A 97 6.25 13.61 -22.28
CA PRO A 97 6.32 12.23 -22.71
C PRO A 97 6.97 11.33 -21.65
N ILE A 98 6.37 10.18 -21.37
CA ILE A 98 6.91 9.18 -20.44
C ILE A 98 8.37 8.83 -20.76
N ALA A 99 8.74 8.82 -22.05
CA ALA A 99 10.10 8.56 -22.51
C ALA A 99 11.16 9.57 -22.03
N SER A 100 10.75 10.73 -21.51
CA SER A 100 11.68 11.73 -20.95
C SER A 100 12.08 11.43 -19.50
N TYR A 101 11.42 10.49 -18.83
CA TYR A 101 11.74 10.08 -17.47
C TYR A 101 12.64 8.84 -17.50
N LYS A 102 13.73 8.89 -16.75
CA LYS A 102 14.57 7.69 -16.56
C LYS A 102 13.94 6.80 -15.50
N PRO A 103 13.67 5.50 -15.79
CA PRO A 103 13.17 4.58 -14.79
C PRO A 103 14.15 4.50 -13.62
N ARG A 104 13.64 4.54 -12.40
CA ARG A 104 14.41 4.09 -11.23
C ARG A 104 14.62 2.58 -11.38
N ALA A 105 15.84 2.11 -11.17
CA ALA A 105 16.12 0.68 -11.16
C ALA A 105 15.27 -0.06 -10.11
N GLU A 106 14.99 0.64 -9.00
CA GLU A 106 14.22 0.11 -7.88
C GLU A 106 12.71 0.01 -8.14
N SER A 107 12.18 0.63 -9.20
CA SER A 107 10.76 0.48 -9.57
C SER A 107 10.50 -0.68 -10.52
N ALA A 108 11.58 -1.33 -10.99
CA ALA A 108 11.48 -2.48 -11.86
C ALA A 108 11.28 -3.78 -11.06
N TYR A 109 10.62 -4.76 -11.67
CA TYR A 109 10.56 -6.10 -11.10
C TYR A 109 11.98 -6.64 -10.80
N PRO A 110 12.18 -7.31 -9.63
CA PRO A 110 11.15 -7.84 -8.73
C PRO A 110 10.84 -6.95 -7.51
N ALA A 111 11.28 -5.68 -7.45
CA ALA A 111 11.15 -4.86 -6.25
C ALA A 111 9.71 -4.75 -5.69
N PRO A 112 8.66 -4.51 -6.51
CA PRO A 112 7.29 -4.47 -6.00
C PRO A 112 6.83 -5.80 -5.36
N ILE A 113 7.27 -6.95 -5.90
CA ILE A 113 6.96 -8.28 -5.32
C ILE A 113 7.60 -8.42 -3.94
N VAL A 114 8.87 -8.02 -3.80
CA VAL A 114 9.59 -8.04 -2.52
C VAL A 114 8.88 -7.13 -1.50
N ASP A 115 8.32 -6.01 -1.93
CA ASP A 115 7.58 -5.11 -1.06
C ASP A 115 6.29 -5.76 -0.52
N VAL A 116 5.57 -6.52 -1.36
CA VAL A 116 4.41 -7.31 -0.91
C VAL A 116 4.82 -8.39 0.09
N GLU A 117 5.92 -9.09 -0.16
CA GLU A 117 6.45 -10.08 0.77
C GLU A 117 6.80 -9.43 2.13
N LYS A 118 7.47 -8.29 2.13
CA LYS A 118 7.78 -7.53 3.36
C LYS A 118 6.51 -7.09 4.08
N ALA A 119 5.48 -6.62 3.36
CA ALA A 119 4.20 -6.25 3.93
C ALA A 119 3.49 -7.44 4.59
N MET A 120 3.44 -8.59 3.92
CA MET A 120 2.86 -9.82 4.46
C MET A 120 3.60 -10.31 5.70
N LEU A 121 4.94 -10.24 5.69
CA LEU A 121 5.76 -10.55 6.88
C LEU A 121 5.46 -9.59 8.03
N ALA A 122 5.36 -8.29 7.77
CA ALA A 122 5.03 -7.29 8.78
C ALA A 122 3.65 -7.54 9.40
N ILE A 123 2.64 -7.91 8.59
CA ILE A 123 1.30 -8.29 9.06
C ILE A 123 1.39 -9.53 9.96
N GLY A 124 2.13 -10.55 9.54
CA GLY A 124 2.30 -11.79 10.30
C GLY A 124 2.98 -11.58 11.64
N VAL A 125 4.09 -10.84 11.66
CA VAL A 125 4.87 -10.55 12.89
C VAL A 125 4.07 -9.71 13.89
N ASN A 126 3.23 -8.79 13.41
CA ASN A 126 2.40 -7.93 14.26
C ASN A 126 0.96 -8.42 14.44
N ALA A 127 0.65 -9.66 14.06
CA ALA A 127 -0.72 -10.17 14.05
C ALA A 127 -1.45 -10.03 15.39
N ASP A 128 -0.78 -10.36 16.49
CA ASP A 128 -1.35 -10.22 17.84
C ASP A 128 -1.62 -8.75 18.20
N ARG A 129 -0.67 -7.86 17.89
CA ARG A 129 -0.77 -6.43 18.14
C ARG A 129 -1.91 -5.81 17.34
N TRP A 130 -2.05 -6.22 16.07
CA TRP A 130 -3.04 -5.70 15.13
C TRP A 130 -4.35 -6.48 15.13
N ASN A 131 -4.47 -7.51 15.98
CA ASN A 131 -5.65 -8.37 16.08
C ASN A 131 -6.05 -9.00 14.75
N VAL A 132 -5.09 -9.58 14.05
CA VAL A 132 -5.24 -10.23 12.74
C VAL A 132 -5.29 -11.74 12.89
N ASP A 133 -6.24 -12.41 12.23
CA ASP A 133 -6.20 -13.85 11.99
C ASP A 133 -5.32 -14.15 10.77
N THR A 134 -4.10 -14.61 11.00
CA THR A 134 -3.13 -14.89 9.94
C THR A 134 -3.56 -16.00 8.97
N ARG A 135 -4.60 -16.78 9.31
CA ARG A 135 -5.19 -17.79 8.41
C ARG A 135 -6.18 -17.19 7.41
N GLN A 136 -6.55 -15.93 7.61
CA GLN A 136 -7.55 -15.21 6.82
C GLN A 136 -7.01 -13.86 6.35
N VAL A 137 -5.92 -13.89 5.60
CA VAL A 137 -5.33 -12.70 4.99
C VAL A 137 -5.50 -12.78 3.47
N ALA A 138 -6.12 -11.76 2.90
CA ALA A 138 -6.30 -11.61 1.46
C ALA A 138 -5.46 -10.45 0.93
N VAL A 139 -5.14 -10.51 -0.36
CA VAL A 139 -4.52 -9.40 -1.10
C VAL A 139 -5.52 -8.89 -2.14
N CYS A 140 -5.72 -7.56 -2.18
CA CYS A 140 -6.56 -6.89 -3.15
C CYS A 140 -5.69 -5.93 -3.96
N GLY A 141 -5.39 -6.28 -5.20
CA GLY A 141 -4.54 -5.47 -6.10
C GLY A 141 -5.34 -4.90 -7.26
N PHE A 142 -5.04 -3.65 -7.60
CA PHE A 142 -5.63 -2.92 -8.73
C PHE A 142 -4.60 -2.69 -9.83
N SER A 143 -4.95 -3.03 -11.09
CA SER A 143 -4.07 -2.77 -12.24
C SER A 143 -2.64 -3.25 -11.99
N SER A 144 -1.63 -2.35 -11.99
CA SER A 144 -0.25 -2.71 -11.64
C SER A 144 -0.10 -3.30 -10.24
N GLY A 145 -0.91 -2.87 -9.26
CA GLY A 145 -0.94 -3.48 -7.93
C GLY A 145 -1.45 -4.92 -7.89
N GLY A 146 -2.13 -5.38 -8.95
CA GLY A 146 -2.51 -6.77 -9.12
C GLY A 146 -1.42 -7.66 -9.72
N HIS A 147 -0.28 -7.07 -10.08
CA HIS A 147 0.89 -7.76 -10.62
C HIS A 147 2.08 -7.79 -9.64
N THR A 148 1.90 -7.17 -8.48
CA THR A 148 2.89 -7.13 -7.40
C THR A 148 2.87 -8.37 -6.53
#